data_b6128862db59cdca7d3fd1ef17490240
#
_entry.id   b6128862db59cdca7d3fd1ef17490240
#
_cell.length_a   1.000
_cell.length_b   1.000
_cell.length_c   1.000
_cell.angle_alpha   90.00
_cell.angle_beta   90.00
_cell.angle_gamma   90.00
#
_symmetry.space_group_name_H-M   'P 1'
#
loop_
_entity.id
_entity.type
_entity.pdbx_description
1 polymer ?
#
loop_
_entity_poly.entity_id
_entity_poly.type
_entity_poly.pdbx_seq_one_letter_code
_entity_poly.pdbx_strand_id
1 'polypeptide(L)'
;MKLNYKRTFIVGLAFLSICAFWQMYDNVIPLILTNTFKLNETYSGAIMAADNILALILLPLFGSLSDKYETKIGKRMPFILFGTGLAIILMNILPIIDNSYYQQASTAKVVSFVIVLGLLLIAMGIYRSPAVALMPDVTPKPLRSKANAVINLMGAVGGIIYLAVAAVLYPNSKTVGVAHVDYQILFIFVAAIMFISVGLLFLIIKEPQLVAENKALEEQHPEWNLAQDDGSGNEKLPDDVKRSLAFLLGSIALWFIGYNGVTTWFTTYVSVVMGQGLGGASTCLLVATAGAIVSYIPIGNIASKIGRKKTIMMGIILLSVMFFMGFILTNIFKTINFIMYVSFALVGFAWAAINVNSLPMVVEMCKGSDVGKFTGYYYTASMAAQIVTPILAGTLMRLISYKILFIYSAFFVLMSFVTMTQVKHGDQKVEAKKGLEAFEDMED
;
A
#
# COMPACT_ATOMS: atom_id res chain seq x y z
N MET A 1 3.84 -29.71 -9.48
CA MET A 1 2.78 -28.88 -10.08
C MET A 1 3.37 -27.56 -10.56
N LYS A 2 2.90 -26.96 -11.67
CA LYS A 2 3.42 -25.69 -12.19
C LYS A 2 2.33 -24.61 -12.12
N LEU A 3 2.69 -23.37 -11.72
CA LEU A 3 1.78 -22.24 -11.70
C LEU A 3 1.36 -21.87 -13.13
N ASN A 4 0.07 -21.62 -13.32
CA ASN A 4 -0.42 -21.05 -14.57
C ASN A 4 -0.26 -19.51 -14.54
N TYR A 5 0.92 -19.04 -14.94
CA TYR A 5 1.26 -17.63 -14.94
C TYR A 5 0.25 -16.75 -15.70
N LYS A 6 -0.23 -17.22 -16.87
CA LYS A 6 -1.21 -16.45 -17.66
C LYS A 6 -2.48 -16.15 -16.84
N ARG A 7 -3.03 -17.18 -16.17
CA ARG A 7 -4.19 -17.04 -15.29
C ARG A 7 -3.89 -16.13 -14.11
N THR A 8 -2.72 -16.31 -13.48
CA THR A 8 -2.32 -15.50 -12.33
C THR A 8 -2.12 -14.03 -12.69
N PHE A 9 -1.55 -13.72 -13.86
CA PHE A 9 -1.45 -12.34 -14.36
C PHE A 9 -2.83 -11.71 -14.58
N ILE A 10 -3.81 -12.46 -15.09
CA ILE A 10 -5.18 -11.93 -15.26
C ILE A 10 -5.84 -11.64 -13.90
N VAL A 11 -5.65 -12.51 -12.90
CA VAL A 11 -6.08 -12.22 -11.51
C VAL A 11 -5.35 -11.01 -10.97
N GLY A 12 -4.06 -10.86 -11.27
CA GLY A 12 -3.22 -9.71 -10.88
C GLY A 12 -3.68 -8.37 -11.45
N LEU A 13 -4.49 -8.34 -12.54
CA LEU A 13 -5.06 -7.10 -13.06
C LEU A 13 -5.96 -6.39 -12.03
N ALA A 14 -6.64 -7.13 -11.16
CA ALA A 14 -7.39 -6.53 -10.05
C ALA A 14 -6.44 -5.75 -9.13
N PHE A 15 -5.32 -6.33 -8.73
CA PHE A 15 -4.32 -5.68 -7.89
C PHE A 15 -3.68 -4.47 -8.59
N LEU A 16 -3.37 -4.59 -9.87
CA LEU A 16 -2.88 -3.47 -10.67
C LEU A 16 -3.83 -2.27 -10.58
N SER A 17 -5.13 -2.50 -10.76
CA SER A 17 -6.09 -1.40 -10.73
C SER A 17 -6.33 -0.85 -9.33
N ILE A 18 -6.30 -1.70 -8.29
CA ILE A 18 -6.40 -1.28 -6.90
C ILE A 18 -5.22 -0.38 -6.53
N CYS A 19 -3.99 -0.78 -6.83
CA CYS A 19 -2.81 0.02 -6.50
C CYS A 19 -2.72 1.31 -7.32
N ALA A 20 -3.15 1.32 -8.59
CA ALA A 20 -3.26 2.56 -9.37
C ALA A 20 -4.26 3.54 -8.74
N PHE A 21 -5.39 3.04 -8.21
CA PHE A 21 -6.36 3.86 -7.47
C PHE A 21 -5.76 4.44 -6.19
N TRP A 22 -5.09 3.62 -5.36
CA TRP A 22 -4.51 4.10 -4.10
C TRP A 22 -3.39 5.12 -4.34
N GLN A 23 -2.57 4.94 -5.36
CA GLN A 23 -1.56 5.94 -5.73
C GLN A 23 -2.21 7.27 -6.13
N MET A 24 -3.32 7.25 -6.87
CA MET A 24 -4.08 8.46 -7.19
C MET A 24 -4.66 9.10 -5.92
N TYR A 25 -5.28 8.30 -5.07
CA TYR A 25 -5.89 8.74 -3.82
C TYR A 25 -4.87 9.48 -2.95
N ASP A 26 -3.73 8.85 -2.67
CA ASP A 26 -2.69 9.42 -1.81
C ASP A 26 -2.03 10.67 -2.39
N ASN A 27 -1.94 10.76 -3.73
CA ASN A 27 -1.25 11.88 -4.37
C ASN A 27 -2.16 13.06 -4.71
N VAL A 28 -3.42 12.84 -5.02
CA VAL A 28 -4.32 13.90 -5.53
C VAL A 28 -5.30 14.40 -4.47
N ILE A 29 -5.87 13.50 -3.66
CA ILE A 29 -6.87 13.92 -2.68
C ILE A 29 -6.31 14.94 -1.66
N PRO A 30 -5.11 14.77 -1.07
CA PRO A 30 -4.53 15.78 -0.18
C PRO A 30 -4.33 17.14 -0.87
N LEU A 31 -3.95 17.14 -2.18
CA LEU A 31 -3.81 18.38 -2.94
C LEU A 31 -5.14 19.11 -3.13
N ILE A 32 -6.21 18.39 -3.45
CA ILE A 32 -7.56 18.97 -3.57
C ILE A 32 -8.01 19.55 -2.22
N LEU A 33 -7.88 18.78 -1.13
CA LEU A 33 -8.28 19.21 0.19
C LEU A 33 -7.55 20.48 0.66
N THR A 34 -6.23 20.54 0.43
CA THR A 34 -5.41 21.66 0.91
C THR A 34 -5.36 22.82 -0.08
N ASN A 35 -5.18 22.57 -1.38
CA ASN A 35 -4.97 23.63 -2.37
C ASN A 35 -6.28 24.22 -2.90
N THR A 36 -7.31 23.39 -3.15
CA THR A 36 -8.59 23.88 -3.65
C THR A 36 -9.52 24.27 -2.51
N PHE A 37 -9.81 23.33 -1.60
CA PHE A 37 -10.78 23.59 -0.51
C PHE A 37 -10.20 24.38 0.64
N LYS A 38 -8.86 24.60 0.67
CA LYS A 38 -8.16 25.35 1.73
C LYS A 38 -8.43 24.78 3.12
N LEU A 39 -8.68 23.47 3.21
CA LEU A 39 -8.77 22.80 4.50
C LEU A 39 -7.37 22.76 5.13
N ASN A 40 -7.34 22.91 6.46
CA ASN A 40 -6.07 22.77 7.15
C ASN A 40 -5.59 21.29 7.14
N GLU A 41 -4.32 21.11 7.36
CA GLU A 41 -3.64 19.82 7.24
C GLU A 41 -4.15 18.79 8.25
N THR A 42 -4.61 19.23 9.43
CA THR A 42 -5.20 18.33 10.45
C THR A 42 -6.51 17.72 9.96
N TYR A 43 -7.42 18.55 9.40
CA TYR A 43 -8.69 18.06 8.84
C TYR A 43 -8.46 17.23 7.58
N SER A 44 -7.55 17.67 6.71
CA SER A 44 -7.16 16.90 5.53
C SER A 44 -6.58 15.54 5.92
N GLY A 45 -5.72 15.49 6.94
CA GLY A 45 -5.17 14.24 7.48
C GLY A 45 -6.24 13.34 8.10
N ALA A 46 -7.25 13.90 8.79
CA ALA A 46 -8.37 13.12 9.33
C ALA A 46 -9.24 12.50 8.21
N ILE A 47 -9.46 13.24 7.11
CA ILE A 47 -10.17 12.73 5.94
C ILE A 47 -9.36 11.61 5.28
N MET A 48 -8.03 11.80 5.14
CA MET A 48 -7.15 10.77 4.59
C MET A 48 -7.08 9.51 5.45
N ALA A 49 -7.14 9.63 6.78
CA ALA A 49 -7.14 8.47 7.68
C ALA A 49 -8.43 7.63 7.61
N ALA A 50 -9.51 8.18 7.03
CA ALA A 50 -10.80 7.50 6.94
C ALA A 50 -10.73 6.20 6.11
N ASP A 51 -9.84 6.12 5.12
CA ASP A 51 -9.61 4.92 4.30
C ASP A 51 -9.19 3.72 5.17
N ASN A 52 -8.20 3.91 6.03
CA ASN A 52 -7.68 2.87 6.91
C ASN A 52 -8.67 2.52 8.04
N ILE A 53 -9.40 3.53 8.58
CA ILE A 53 -10.46 3.29 9.56
C ILE A 53 -11.58 2.44 8.96
N LEU A 54 -12.03 2.80 7.76
CA LEU A 54 -13.06 2.04 7.05
C LEU A 54 -12.55 0.66 6.65
N ALA A 55 -11.30 0.52 6.22
CA ALA A 55 -10.71 -0.76 5.84
C ALA A 55 -10.75 -1.77 6.99
N LEU A 56 -10.48 -1.37 8.24
CA LEU A 56 -10.57 -2.23 9.42
C LEU A 56 -11.95 -2.91 9.56
N ILE A 57 -13.02 -2.23 9.16
CA ILE A 57 -14.40 -2.71 9.27
C ILE A 57 -14.83 -3.39 7.97
N LEU A 58 -14.59 -2.73 6.84
CA LEU A 58 -15.14 -3.14 5.54
C LEU A 58 -14.45 -4.36 4.95
N LEU A 59 -13.13 -4.53 5.16
CA LEU A 59 -12.42 -5.68 4.59
C LEU A 59 -12.90 -7.02 5.19
N PRO A 60 -12.99 -7.20 6.52
CA PRO A 60 -13.57 -8.41 7.09
C PRO A 60 -15.06 -8.57 6.75
N LEU A 61 -15.83 -7.47 6.74
CA LEU A 61 -17.26 -7.49 6.42
C LEU A 61 -17.51 -8.02 5.01
N PHE A 62 -16.91 -7.40 3.99
CA PHE A 62 -17.12 -7.80 2.59
C PHE A 62 -16.41 -9.10 2.24
N GLY A 63 -15.31 -9.44 2.91
CA GLY A 63 -14.71 -10.77 2.84
C GLY A 63 -15.71 -11.85 3.26
N SER A 64 -16.24 -11.75 4.47
CA SER A 64 -17.21 -12.73 5.00
C SER A 64 -18.54 -12.72 4.24
N LEU A 65 -18.99 -11.56 3.76
CA LEU A 65 -20.20 -11.45 2.97
C LEU A 65 -20.06 -12.17 1.62
N SER A 66 -18.94 -11.97 0.94
CA SER A 66 -18.65 -12.65 -0.32
C SER A 66 -18.46 -14.16 -0.18
N ASP A 67 -18.09 -14.65 1.01
CA ASP A 67 -18.04 -16.09 1.30
C ASP A 67 -19.42 -16.76 1.34
N LYS A 68 -20.43 -16.00 1.78
CA LYS A 68 -21.80 -16.51 2.00
C LYS A 68 -22.68 -16.54 0.76
N TYR A 69 -22.42 -15.63 -0.20
CA TYR A 69 -23.26 -15.48 -1.39
C TYR A 69 -22.63 -16.19 -2.58
N GLU A 70 -23.26 -17.27 -3.04
CA GLU A 70 -22.87 -17.99 -4.25
C GLU A 70 -23.79 -17.62 -5.41
N THR A 71 -23.18 -17.23 -6.54
CA THR A 71 -23.92 -16.86 -7.74
C THR A 71 -23.44 -17.67 -8.95
N LYS A 72 -24.17 -17.57 -10.08
CA LYS A 72 -23.78 -18.23 -11.34
C LYS A 72 -22.40 -17.78 -11.87
N ILE A 73 -21.93 -16.59 -11.49
CA ILE A 73 -20.62 -16.04 -11.90
C ILE A 73 -19.54 -16.18 -10.82
N GLY A 74 -19.85 -16.78 -9.69
CA GLY A 74 -18.94 -17.03 -8.57
C GLY A 74 -19.37 -16.32 -7.29
N LYS A 75 -18.55 -16.44 -6.26
CA LYS A 75 -18.72 -15.78 -4.96
C LYS A 75 -18.13 -14.38 -4.95
N ARG A 76 -16.94 -14.21 -5.52
CA ARG A 76 -16.15 -12.97 -5.50
C ARG A 76 -16.53 -12.02 -6.62
N MET A 77 -16.76 -12.56 -7.82
CA MET A 77 -16.97 -11.78 -9.04
C MET A 77 -18.11 -10.75 -8.95
N PRO A 78 -19.29 -11.04 -8.36
CA PRO A 78 -20.36 -10.06 -8.23
C PRO A 78 -19.94 -8.81 -7.44
N PHE A 79 -19.21 -9.02 -6.33
CA PHE A 79 -18.72 -7.92 -5.49
C PHE A 79 -17.63 -7.11 -6.21
N ILE A 80 -16.72 -7.79 -6.91
CA ILE A 80 -15.68 -7.16 -7.72
C ILE A 80 -16.31 -6.26 -8.78
N LEU A 81 -17.29 -6.76 -9.55
CA LEU A 81 -17.97 -5.99 -10.61
C LEU A 81 -18.77 -4.82 -10.04
N PHE A 82 -19.56 -5.06 -9.00
CA PHE A 82 -20.40 -4.02 -8.39
C PHE A 82 -19.55 -2.93 -7.73
N GLY A 83 -18.56 -3.34 -6.90
CA GLY A 83 -17.67 -2.40 -6.21
C GLY A 83 -16.86 -1.56 -7.19
N THR A 84 -16.30 -2.17 -8.24
CA THR A 84 -15.56 -1.45 -9.28
C THR A 84 -16.46 -0.50 -10.08
N GLY A 85 -17.64 -0.93 -10.50
CA GLY A 85 -18.58 -0.08 -11.23
C GLY A 85 -19.00 1.14 -10.41
N LEU A 86 -19.32 0.94 -9.13
CA LEU A 86 -19.68 2.03 -8.22
C LEU A 86 -18.48 2.96 -7.98
N ALA A 87 -17.26 2.41 -7.77
CA ALA A 87 -16.05 3.20 -7.59
C ALA A 87 -15.73 4.07 -8.80
N ILE A 88 -15.85 3.52 -10.02
CA ILE A 88 -15.64 4.28 -11.28
C ILE A 88 -16.58 5.48 -11.37
N ILE A 89 -17.86 5.31 -11.03
CA ILE A 89 -18.83 6.39 -11.06
C ILE A 89 -18.47 7.45 -10.01
N LEU A 90 -18.29 7.04 -8.75
CA LEU A 90 -18.06 7.97 -7.64
C LEU A 90 -16.74 8.73 -7.79
N MET A 91 -15.66 8.05 -8.22
CA MET A 91 -14.36 8.71 -8.37
C MET A 91 -14.39 9.81 -9.44
N ASN A 92 -15.18 9.66 -10.52
CA ASN A 92 -15.30 10.69 -11.56
C ASN A 92 -16.19 11.87 -11.13
N ILE A 93 -16.98 11.75 -10.08
CA ILE A 93 -17.75 12.87 -9.50
C ILE A 93 -16.82 13.79 -8.71
N LEU A 94 -15.75 13.29 -8.08
CA LEU A 94 -14.85 14.10 -7.24
C LEU A 94 -14.23 15.29 -7.98
N PRO A 95 -13.58 15.13 -9.17
CA PRO A 95 -13.01 16.27 -9.89
C PRO A 95 -14.07 17.23 -10.42
N ILE A 96 -15.30 16.77 -10.68
CA ILE A 96 -16.41 17.65 -11.06
C ILE A 96 -16.77 18.58 -9.88
N ILE A 97 -16.82 18.05 -8.65
CA ILE A 97 -17.08 18.87 -7.46
C ILE A 97 -15.91 19.83 -7.22
N ASP A 98 -14.66 19.37 -7.37
CA ASP A 98 -13.45 20.18 -7.23
C ASP A 98 -13.44 21.37 -8.20
N ASN A 99 -13.63 21.11 -9.49
CA ASN A 99 -13.71 22.13 -10.53
C ASN A 99 -14.90 23.09 -10.30
N SER A 100 -16.07 22.59 -9.87
CA SER A 100 -17.22 23.39 -9.54
C SER A 100 -16.98 24.29 -8.31
N TYR A 101 -16.27 23.79 -7.30
CA TYR A 101 -15.89 24.57 -6.12
C TYR A 101 -14.99 25.74 -6.50
N TYR A 102 -14.02 25.53 -7.37
CA TYR A 102 -13.14 26.59 -7.85
C TYR A 102 -13.92 27.73 -8.53
N GLN A 103 -14.95 27.39 -9.33
CA GLN A 103 -15.80 28.41 -9.97
C GLN A 103 -16.65 29.18 -8.96
N GLN A 104 -17.21 28.49 -7.96
CA GLN A 104 -18.06 29.07 -6.93
C GLN A 104 -17.88 28.29 -5.63
N ALA A 105 -17.09 28.86 -4.72
CA ALA A 105 -16.82 28.25 -3.41
C ALA A 105 -18.10 28.14 -2.58
N SER A 106 -18.32 26.95 -1.98
CA SER A 106 -19.46 26.68 -1.11
C SER A 106 -19.12 25.57 -0.13
N THR A 107 -19.47 25.72 1.13
CA THR A 107 -19.33 24.68 2.16
C THR A 107 -20.09 23.39 1.77
N ALA A 108 -21.24 23.53 1.12
CA ALA A 108 -22.02 22.39 0.64
C ALA A 108 -21.21 21.52 -0.34
N LYS A 109 -20.39 22.12 -1.21
CA LYS A 109 -19.53 21.38 -2.15
C LYS A 109 -18.40 20.63 -1.43
N VAL A 110 -17.81 21.22 -0.39
CA VAL A 110 -16.82 20.52 0.45
C VAL A 110 -17.46 19.31 1.13
N VAL A 111 -18.62 19.49 1.74
CA VAL A 111 -19.37 18.41 2.38
C VAL A 111 -19.75 17.34 1.38
N SER A 112 -20.23 17.71 0.19
CA SER A 112 -20.55 16.77 -0.89
C SER A 112 -19.33 15.97 -1.34
N PHE A 113 -18.17 16.62 -1.48
CA PHE A 113 -16.91 15.96 -1.80
C PHE A 113 -16.54 14.90 -0.76
N VAL A 114 -16.61 15.25 0.53
CA VAL A 114 -16.28 14.31 1.62
C VAL A 114 -17.27 13.14 1.67
N ILE A 115 -18.56 13.38 1.44
CA ILE A 115 -19.57 12.31 1.36
C ILE A 115 -19.29 11.38 0.19
N VAL A 116 -19.07 11.93 -1.02
CA VAL A 116 -18.76 11.12 -2.22
C VAL A 116 -17.46 10.36 -2.04
N LEU A 117 -16.44 10.97 -1.41
CA LEU A 117 -15.19 10.30 -1.08
C LEU A 117 -15.43 9.13 -0.12
N GLY A 118 -16.22 9.32 0.94
CA GLY A 118 -16.59 8.25 1.86
C GLY A 118 -17.31 7.08 1.18
N LEU A 119 -18.26 7.39 0.30
CA LEU A 119 -18.96 6.37 -0.51
C LEU A 119 -18.00 5.65 -1.46
N LEU A 120 -17.04 6.38 -2.06
CA LEU A 120 -15.98 5.79 -2.89
C LEU A 120 -15.12 4.81 -2.10
N LEU A 121 -14.71 5.16 -0.88
CA LEU A 121 -13.95 4.26 -0.01
C LEU A 121 -14.74 3.00 0.36
N ILE A 122 -16.05 3.12 0.57
CA ILE A 122 -16.93 1.95 0.76
C ILE A 122 -16.96 1.09 -0.50
N ALA A 123 -17.12 1.70 -1.69
CA ALA A 123 -17.10 0.97 -2.96
C ALA A 123 -15.77 0.24 -3.18
N MET A 124 -14.65 0.87 -2.83
CA MET A 124 -13.33 0.24 -2.86
C MET A 124 -13.21 -0.91 -1.85
N GLY A 125 -13.81 -0.82 -0.68
CA GLY A 125 -13.90 -1.93 0.30
C GLY A 125 -14.69 -3.13 -0.25
N ILE A 126 -15.82 -2.88 -0.94
CA ILE A 126 -16.60 -3.91 -1.63
C ILE A 126 -15.78 -4.61 -2.71
N TYR A 127 -14.94 -3.86 -3.43
CA TYR A 127 -14.08 -4.38 -4.49
C TYR A 127 -12.85 -5.11 -3.96
N ARG A 128 -12.05 -4.45 -3.11
CA ARG A 128 -10.71 -4.89 -2.70
C ARG A 128 -10.75 -6.24 -1.96
N SER A 129 -11.61 -6.39 -0.97
CA SER A 129 -11.63 -7.59 -0.13
C SER A 129 -11.92 -8.88 -0.93
N PRO A 130 -12.98 -8.95 -1.76
CA PRO A 130 -13.20 -10.11 -2.62
C PRO A 130 -12.13 -10.31 -3.70
N ALA A 131 -11.52 -9.24 -4.22
CA ALA A 131 -10.43 -9.34 -5.20
C ALA A 131 -9.18 -10.01 -4.60
N VAL A 132 -8.83 -9.67 -3.35
CA VAL A 132 -7.74 -10.33 -2.61
C VAL A 132 -8.06 -11.80 -2.37
N ALA A 133 -9.30 -12.13 -1.98
CA ALA A 133 -9.73 -13.50 -1.72
C ALA A 133 -9.83 -14.37 -2.99
N LEU A 134 -10.01 -13.77 -4.16
CA LEU A 134 -10.12 -14.50 -5.43
C LEU A 134 -8.85 -15.31 -5.75
N MET A 135 -7.66 -14.75 -5.49
CA MET A 135 -6.40 -15.44 -5.82
C MET A 135 -6.26 -16.79 -5.11
N PRO A 136 -6.38 -16.90 -3.78
CA PRO A 136 -6.30 -18.19 -3.11
C PRO A 136 -7.45 -19.14 -3.46
N ASP A 137 -8.63 -18.62 -3.81
CA ASP A 137 -9.78 -19.46 -4.19
C ASP A 137 -9.54 -20.18 -5.53
N VAL A 138 -8.85 -19.53 -6.48
CA VAL A 138 -8.56 -20.09 -7.82
C VAL A 138 -7.16 -20.68 -7.97
N THR A 139 -6.39 -20.76 -6.88
CA THR A 139 -4.99 -21.23 -6.91
C THR A 139 -4.80 -22.36 -5.88
N PRO A 140 -4.27 -23.54 -6.29
CA PRO A 140 -3.95 -24.64 -5.39
C PRO A 140 -2.99 -24.22 -4.28
N LYS A 141 -3.21 -24.73 -3.05
CA LYS A 141 -2.45 -24.36 -1.84
C LYS A 141 -0.92 -24.29 -2.03
N PRO A 142 -0.24 -25.32 -2.64
CA PRO A 142 1.21 -25.28 -2.78
C PRO A 142 1.73 -24.18 -3.73
N LEU A 143 0.85 -23.56 -4.52
CA LEU A 143 1.22 -22.55 -5.50
C LEU A 143 0.79 -21.13 -5.10
N ARG A 144 0.09 -20.96 -3.95
CA ARG A 144 -0.44 -19.66 -3.49
C ARG A 144 0.67 -18.64 -3.25
N SER A 145 1.79 -19.05 -2.66
CA SER A 145 2.96 -18.21 -2.45
C SER A 145 3.48 -17.61 -3.77
N LYS A 146 3.73 -18.48 -4.78
CA LYS A 146 4.15 -18.01 -6.10
C LYS A 146 3.12 -17.13 -6.81
N ALA A 147 1.83 -17.40 -6.62
CA ALA A 147 0.76 -16.57 -7.15
C ALA A 147 0.71 -15.21 -6.46
N ASN A 148 0.89 -15.18 -5.13
CA ASN A 148 0.96 -13.93 -4.37
C ASN A 148 2.08 -13.01 -4.87
N ALA A 149 3.28 -13.56 -5.12
CA ALA A 149 4.38 -12.82 -5.69
C ALA A 149 4.03 -12.14 -7.03
N VAL A 150 3.28 -12.83 -7.89
CA VAL A 150 2.86 -12.27 -9.19
C VAL A 150 1.83 -11.16 -9.02
N ILE A 151 0.82 -11.36 -8.16
CA ILE A 151 -0.23 -10.35 -7.98
C ILE A 151 0.33 -9.08 -7.30
N ASN A 152 1.24 -9.22 -6.33
CA ASN A 152 1.90 -8.09 -5.68
C ASN A 152 2.75 -7.30 -6.68
N LEU A 153 3.51 -8.00 -7.53
CA LEU A 153 4.25 -7.34 -8.61
C LEU A 153 3.31 -6.59 -9.56
N MET A 154 2.14 -7.16 -9.89
CA MET A 154 1.13 -6.49 -10.72
C MET A 154 0.57 -5.24 -10.03
N GLY A 155 0.37 -5.28 -8.71
CA GLY A 155 0.00 -4.12 -7.90
C GLY A 155 1.03 -3.00 -8.03
N ALA A 156 2.30 -3.30 -7.79
CA ALA A 156 3.39 -2.34 -7.93
C ALA A 156 3.50 -1.75 -9.34
N VAL A 157 3.26 -2.56 -10.39
CA VAL A 157 3.18 -2.07 -11.78
C VAL A 157 2.04 -1.08 -11.95
N GLY A 158 0.87 -1.31 -11.31
CA GLY A 158 -0.25 -0.38 -11.32
C GLY A 158 0.12 0.99 -10.73
N GLY A 159 0.80 1.00 -9.59
CA GLY A 159 1.32 2.23 -8.98
C GLY A 159 2.32 2.96 -9.89
N ILE A 160 3.25 2.24 -10.50
CA ILE A 160 4.22 2.80 -11.46
C ILE A 160 3.51 3.42 -12.67
N ILE A 161 2.53 2.73 -13.25
CA ILE A 161 1.77 3.25 -14.41
C ILE A 161 1.08 4.56 -14.03
N TYR A 162 0.41 4.61 -12.88
CA TYR A 162 -0.21 5.84 -12.40
C TYR A 162 0.81 6.96 -12.26
N LEU A 163 1.91 6.73 -11.52
CA LEU A 163 2.93 7.76 -11.26
C LEU A 163 3.58 8.27 -12.55
N ALA A 164 3.87 7.39 -13.51
CA ALA A 164 4.42 7.76 -14.80
C ALA A 164 3.46 8.65 -15.60
N VAL A 165 2.16 8.29 -15.62
CA VAL A 165 1.14 9.08 -16.32
C VAL A 165 0.89 10.42 -15.64
N ALA A 166 0.85 10.45 -14.30
CA ALA A 166 0.75 11.69 -13.54
C ALA A 166 1.93 12.64 -13.82
N ALA A 167 3.16 12.10 -13.88
CA ALA A 167 4.36 12.87 -14.21
C ALA A 167 4.29 13.49 -15.62
N VAL A 168 3.77 12.76 -16.59
CA VAL A 168 3.68 13.23 -17.99
C VAL A 168 2.50 14.19 -18.21
N LEU A 169 1.34 13.93 -17.60
CA LEU A 169 0.15 14.74 -17.79
C LEU A 169 0.21 16.07 -17.05
N TYR A 170 0.86 16.08 -15.87
CA TYR A 170 0.92 17.23 -14.95
C TYR A 170 2.36 17.75 -14.70
N PRO A 171 3.15 18.04 -15.76
CA PRO A 171 4.47 18.62 -15.59
C PRO A 171 4.36 20.01 -14.96
N ASN A 172 5.46 20.49 -14.38
CA ASN A 172 5.51 21.79 -13.72
C ASN A 172 5.04 22.95 -14.62
N SER A 173 5.30 22.85 -15.94
CA SER A 173 4.84 23.87 -16.91
C SER A 173 3.33 24.03 -16.98
N LYS A 174 2.56 23.02 -16.59
CA LYS A 174 1.09 23.03 -16.57
C LYS A 174 0.48 23.25 -15.18
N THR A 175 1.26 23.12 -14.11
CA THR A 175 0.74 23.11 -12.74
C THR A 175 1.30 24.22 -11.87
N VAL A 176 2.47 24.77 -12.17
CA VAL A 176 3.08 25.85 -11.40
C VAL A 176 2.56 27.20 -11.85
N GLY A 177 2.12 28.02 -10.89
CA GLY A 177 1.55 29.34 -11.15
C GLY A 177 0.12 29.34 -11.69
N VAL A 178 -0.52 28.17 -11.79
CA VAL A 178 -1.92 28.02 -12.19
C VAL A 178 -2.81 28.15 -10.96
N ALA A 179 -3.87 28.93 -11.09
CA ALA A 179 -4.78 29.20 -9.96
C ALA A 179 -5.55 27.94 -9.51
N HIS A 180 -5.84 27.03 -10.44
CA HIS A 180 -6.47 25.74 -10.17
C HIS A 180 -5.98 24.71 -11.17
N VAL A 181 -5.75 23.49 -10.70
CA VAL A 181 -5.33 22.35 -11.53
C VAL A 181 -6.48 21.38 -11.64
N ASP A 182 -6.97 21.17 -12.88
CA ASP A 182 -8.00 20.18 -13.16
C ASP A 182 -7.39 18.78 -13.26
N TYR A 183 -7.74 17.91 -12.31
CA TYR A 183 -7.27 16.52 -12.25
C TYR A 183 -8.20 15.54 -12.98
N GLN A 184 -9.26 15.96 -13.65
CA GLN A 184 -10.31 15.11 -14.23
C GLN A 184 -9.73 14.03 -15.16
N ILE A 185 -8.76 14.38 -16.01
CA ILE A 185 -8.13 13.42 -16.95
C ILE A 185 -7.46 12.27 -16.19
N LEU A 186 -6.86 12.54 -15.03
CA LEU A 186 -6.19 11.52 -14.22
C LEU A 186 -7.19 10.56 -13.58
N PHE A 187 -8.33 11.08 -13.10
CA PHE A 187 -9.43 10.25 -12.59
C PHE A 187 -10.04 9.37 -13.69
N ILE A 188 -10.26 9.91 -14.89
CA ILE A 188 -10.72 9.14 -16.05
C ILE A 188 -9.72 8.05 -16.44
N PHE A 189 -8.42 8.36 -16.42
CA PHE A 189 -7.37 7.38 -16.72
C PHE A 189 -7.38 6.19 -15.75
N VAL A 190 -7.45 6.45 -14.43
CA VAL A 190 -7.52 5.40 -13.41
C VAL A 190 -8.84 4.62 -13.54
N ALA A 191 -9.96 5.29 -13.79
CA ALA A 191 -11.24 4.65 -14.06
C ALA A 191 -11.18 3.70 -15.27
N ALA A 192 -10.49 4.10 -16.34
CA ALA A 192 -10.28 3.27 -17.53
C ALA A 192 -9.42 2.03 -17.20
N ILE A 193 -8.34 2.19 -16.42
CA ILE A 193 -7.54 1.06 -15.93
C ILE A 193 -8.42 0.08 -15.13
N MET A 194 -9.22 0.57 -14.18
CA MET A 194 -10.11 -0.25 -13.38
C MET A 194 -11.13 -0.99 -14.25
N PHE A 195 -11.76 -0.29 -15.19
CA PHE A 195 -12.76 -0.87 -16.10
C PHE A 195 -12.16 -1.97 -17.00
N ILE A 196 -11.01 -1.69 -17.61
CA ILE A 196 -10.33 -2.65 -18.50
C ILE A 196 -9.84 -3.86 -17.70
N SER A 197 -9.19 -3.64 -16.55
CA SER A 197 -8.63 -4.69 -15.72
C SER A 197 -9.71 -5.65 -15.21
N VAL A 198 -10.79 -5.12 -14.67
CA VAL A 198 -11.88 -5.93 -14.13
C VAL A 198 -12.74 -6.53 -15.26
N GLY A 199 -12.89 -5.83 -16.37
CA GLY A 199 -13.53 -6.36 -17.57
C GLY A 199 -12.79 -7.59 -18.13
N LEU A 200 -11.47 -7.51 -18.27
CA LEU A 200 -10.63 -8.65 -18.71
C LEU A 200 -10.67 -9.79 -17.68
N LEU A 201 -10.62 -9.47 -16.38
CA LEU A 201 -10.74 -10.45 -15.31
C LEU A 201 -12.07 -11.23 -15.45
N PHE A 202 -13.18 -10.54 -15.60
CA PHE A 202 -14.51 -11.14 -15.74
C PHE A 202 -14.65 -12.02 -17.00
N LEU A 203 -14.13 -11.54 -18.13
CA LEU A 203 -14.24 -12.25 -19.39
C LEU A 203 -13.41 -13.55 -19.44
N ILE A 204 -12.23 -13.52 -18.80
CA ILE A 204 -11.25 -14.62 -18.91
C ILE A 204 -11.34 -15.59 -17.73
N ILE A 205 -11.55 -15.08 -16.51
CA ILE A 205 -11.57 -15.92 -15.29
C ILE A 205 -12.99 -16.44 -15.05
N LYS A 206 -13.15 -17.74 -15.19
CA LYS A 206 -14.39 -18.44 -14.87
C LYS A 206 -14.31 -18.96 -13.42
N GLU A 207 -14.56 -18.06 -12.46
CA GLU A 207 -14.41 -18.34 -11.02
C GLU A 207 -15.05 -19.68 -10.60
N PRO A 208 -16.33 -20.01 -10.92
CA PRO A 208 -16.96 -21.24 -10.45
C PRO A 208 -16.23 -22.51 -10.91
N GLN A 209 -15.77 -22.52 -12.17
CA GLN A 209 -15.05 -23.66 -12.74
C GLN A 209 -13.69 -23.85 -12.07
N LEU A 210 -12.93 -22.75 -11.89
CA LEU A 210 -11.61 -22.80 -11.31
C LEU A 210 -11.64 -23.15 -9.82
N VAL A 211 -12.63 -22.68 -9.08
CA VAL A 211 -12.85 -23.05 -7.68
C VAL A 211 -13.21 -24.54 -7.57
N ALA A 212 -14.07 -25.06 -8.44
CA ALA A 212 -14.42 -26.48 -8.48
C ALA A 212 -13.19 -27.36 -8.82
N GLU A 213 -12.39 -26.97 -9.83
CA GLU A 213 -11.14 -27.66 -10.18
C GLU A 213 -10.15 -27.67 -9.01
N ASN A 214 -10.00 -26.52 -8.34
CA ASN A 214 -9.09 -26.40 -7.21
C ASN A 214 -9.54 -27.26 -6.02
N LYS A 215 -10.84 -27.27 -5.72
CA LYS A 215 -11.41 -28.12 -4.67
C LYS A 215 -11.22 -29.61 -4.96
N ALA A 216 -11.47 -30.04 -6.19
CA ALA A 216 -11.24 -31.44 -6.61
C ALA A 216 -9.76 -31.85 -6.47
N LEU A 217 -8.82 -30.93 -6.76
CA LEU A 217 -7.38 -31.16 -6.54
C LEU A 217 -7.03 -31.24 -5.04
N GLU A 218 -7.62 -30.41 -4.19
CA GLU A 218 -7.40 -30.45 -2.74
C GLU A 218 -7.98 -31.75 -2.12
N GLU A 219 -9.07 -32.28 -2.65
CA GLU A 219 -9.62 -33.57 -2.24
C GLU A 219 -8.72 -34.75 -2.64
N GLN A 220 -8.02 -34.65 -3.77
CA GLN A 220 -7.04 -35.69 -4.23
C GLN A 220 -5.71 -35.62 -3.45
N HIS A 221 -5.43 -34.51 -2.79
CA HIS A 221 -4.20 -34.21 -2.07
C HIS A 221 -4.47 -33.79 -0.62
N PRO A 222 -5.01 -34.68 0.23
CA PRO A 222 -5.34 -34.34 1.63
C PRO A 222 -4.12 -33.92 2.45
N GLU A 223 -2.90 -34.33 2.03
CA GLU A 223 -1.64 -33.90 2.63
C GLU A 223 -1.43 -32.38 2.62
N TRP A 224 -2.04 -31.64 1.69
CA TRP A 224 -1.95 -30.17 1.67
C TRP A 224 -2.70 -29.49 2.82
N ASN A 225 -3.59 -30.25 3.51
CA ASN A 225 -4.33 -29.80 4.67
C ASN A 225 -3.61 -30.15 6.00
N LEU A 226 -2.77 -31.20 6.01
CA LEU A 226 -2.10 -31.70 7.21
C LEU A 226 -0.98 -30.75 7.72
N ALA A 227 -0.42 -29.90 6.86
CA ALA A 227 0.64 -28.97 7.24
C ALA A 227 0.17 -27.80 8.13
N GLN A 228 -1.12 -27.65 8.41
CA GLN A 228 -1.69 -26.56 9.20
C GLN A 228 -2.12 -26.95 10.62
N ASP A 229 -2.17 -28.25 10.95
CA ASP A 229 -2.75 -28.73 12.21
C ASP A 229 -1.77 -29.63 12.99
N ASP A 230 -0.70 -29.01 13.53
CA ASP A 230 0.22 -29.72 14.41
C ASP A 230 -0.20 -29.69 15.89
N GLY A 231 -1.44 -29.26 16.18
CA GLY A 231 -2.04 -29.31 17.54
C GLY A 231 -1.41 -28.40 18.59
N SER A 232 -0.41 -27.57 18.22
CA SER A 232 0.36 -26.74 19.17
C SER A 232 -0.26 -25.36 19.48
N GLY A 233 -1.46 -25.08 18.96
CA GLY A 233 -2.10 -23.75 18.93
C GLY A 233 -2.52 -23.13 20.27
N ASN A 234 -2.26 -23.77 21.41
CA ASN A 234 -2.63 -23.26 22.74
C ASN A 234 -1.46 -23.12 23.73
N GLU A 235 -0.23 -23.34 23.29
CA GLU A 235 0.92 -23.11 24.17
C GLU A 235 1.18 -21.61 24.37
N LYS A 236 1.26 -21.18 25.64
CA LYS A 236 1.65 -19.81 25.97
C LYS A 236 3.07 -19.54 25.46
N LEU A 237 3.22 -18.48 24.65
CA LEU A 237 4.53 -18.01 24.24
C LEU A 237 5.41 -17.72 25.48
N PRO A 238 6.70 -18.07 25.45
CA PRO A 238 7.67 -17.64 26.44
C PRO A 238 7.69 -16.11 26.58
N ASP A 239 7.94 -15.60 27.78
CA ASP A 239 7.84 -14.16 28.04
C ASP A 239 8.92 -13.34 27.33
N ASP A 240 10.07 -13.92 27.03
CA ASP A 240 11.14 -13.33 26.24
C ASP A 240 10.75 -13.21 24.76
N VAL A 241 10.01 -14.20 24.21
CA VAL A 241 9.45 -14.14 22.85
C VAL A 241 8.34 -13.08 22.77
N LYS A 242 7.43 -13.04 23.76
CA LYS A 242 6.39 -11.99 23.83
C LYS A 242 7.00 -10.59 23.85
N ARG A 243 8.06 -10.41 24.64
CA ARG A 243 8.79 -9.15 24.72
C ARG A 243 9.41 -8.78 23.37
N SER A 244 10.06 -9.73 22.69
CA SER A 244 10.61 -9.53 21.35
C SER A 244 9.53 -9.17 20.34
N LEU A 245 8.38 -9.86 20.37
CA LEU A 245 7.24 -9.56 19.51
C LEU A 245 6.70 -8.14 19.75
N ALA A 246 6.52 -7.75 21.01
CA ALA A 246 6.05 -6.40 21.36
C ALA A 246 7.00 -5.31 20.83
N PHE A 247 8.32 -5.49 20.97
CA PHE A 247 9.31 -4.56 20.41
C PHE A 247 9.30 -4.56 18.87
N LEU A 248 9.12 -5.72 18.24
CA LEU A 248 9.03 -5.80 16.78
C LEU A 248 7.78 -5.09 16.27
N LEU A 249 6.59 -5.34 16.85
CA LEU A 249 5.35 -4.64 16.51
C LEU A 249 5.45 -3.12 16.76
N GLY A 250 6.11 -2.72 17.84
CA GLY A 250 6.42 -1.32 18.09
C GLY A 250 7.34 -0.72 17.03
N SER A 251 8.35 -1.47 16.56
CA SER A 251 9.22 -1.04 15.46
C SER A 251 8.43 -0.88 14.17
N ILE A 252 7.55 -1.84 13.87
CA ILE A 252 6.64 -1.81 12.70
C ILE A 252 5.80 -0.53 12.74
N ALA A 253 5.12 -0.25 13.83
CA ALA A 253 4.33 0.97 13.96
C ALA A 253 5.19 2.24 13.73
N LEU A 254 6.39 2.31 14.29
CA LEU A 254 7.26 3.49 14.19
C LEU A 254 7.76 3.73 12.77
N TRP A 255 8.25 2.71 12.05
CA TRP A 255 8.69 2.95 10.67
C TRP A 255 7.53 3.21 9.71
N PHE A 256 6.34 2.61 9.93
CA PHE A 256 5.15 2.96 9.16
C PHE A 256 4.70 4.41 9.45
N ILE A 257 4.75 4.88 10.70
CA ILE A 257 4.49 6.28 11.04
C ILE A 257 5.41 7.22 10.27
N GLY A 258 6.70 6.91 10.21
CA GLY A 258 7.66 7.74 9.48
C GLY A 258 7.48 7.67 7.96
N TYR A 259 7.36 6.48 7.39
CA TYR A 259 7.25 6.27 5.94
C TYR A 259 5.94 6.83 5.38
N ASN A 260 4.80 6.50 6.01
CA ASN A 260 3.49 6.97 5.55
C ASN A 260 3.34 8.49 5.68
N GLY A 261 4.07 9.14 6.57
CA GLY A 261 4.12 10.60 6.60
C GLY A 261 4.57 11.18 5.26
N VAL A 262 5.63 10.62 4.67
CA VAL A 262 6.12 11.06 3.36
C VAL A 262 5.17 10.62 2.26
N THR A 263 4.69 9.37 2.21
CA THR A 263 3.84 8.90 1.12
C THR A 263 2.54 9.68 1.02
N THR A 264 1.91 10.03 2.14
CA THR A 264 0.65 10.79 2.17
C THR A 264 0.84 12.28 1.87
N TRP A 265 1.93 12.89 2.38
CA TRP A 265 2.05 14.35 2.35
C TRP A 265 3.09 14.88 1.37
N PHE A 266 3.84 14.02 0.70
CA PHE A 266 4.97 14.47 -0.15
C PHE A 266 4.53 15.34 -1.32
N THR A 267 3.42 15.01 -2.00
CA THR A 267 2.89 15.82 -3.10
C THR A 267 2.47 17.22 -2.63
N THR A 268 1.79 17.29 -1.50
CA THR A 268 1.41 18.57 -0.88
C THR A 268 2.64 19.35 -0.40
N TYR A 269 3.61 18.66 0.20
CA TYR A 269 4.90 19.27 0.61
C TYR A 269 5.63 19.90 -0.58
N VAL A 270 5.74 19.18 -1.69
CA VAL A 270 6.40 19.67 -2.91
C VAL A 270 5.66 20.87 -3.48
N SER A 271 4.33 20.85 -3.46
CA SER A 271 3.51 21.98 -3.89
C SER A 271 3.72 23.23 -3.05
N VAL A 272 3.71 23.08 -1.72
CA VAL A 272 3.74 24.23 -0.80
C VAL A 272 5.19 24.74 -0.57
N VAL A 273 6.16 23.83 -0.37
CA VAL A 273 7.55 24.22 0.02
C VAL A 273 8.40 24.53 -1.19
N MET A 274 8.23 23.76 -2.27
CA MET A 274 9.07 23.91 -3.47
C MET A 274 8.34 24.67 -4.60
N GLY A 275 7.03 24.91 -4.47
CA GLY A 275 6.23 25.56 -5.51
C GLY A 275 6.15 24.73 -6.80
N GLN A 276 6.22 23.41 -6.70
CA GLN A 276 6.19 22.52 -7.85
C GLN A 276 4.90 21.70 -7.89
N GLY A 277 4.53 21.24 -9.08
CA GLY A 277 3.28 20.50 -9.30
C GLY A 277 3.39 19.01 -9.03
N LEU A 278 2.25 18.33 -9.22
CA LEU A 278 2.08 16.89 -9.04
C LEU A 278 3.12 16.07 -9.82
N GLY A 279 3.48 16.47 -11.05
CA GLY A 279 4.39 15.70 -11.89
C GLY A 279 5.79 15.56 -11.33
N GLY A 280 6.33 16.61 -10.70
CA GLY A 280 7.63 16.55 -10.04
C GLY A 280 7.64 15.57 -8.86
N ALA A 281 6.62 15.66 -8.00
CA ALA A 281 6.44 14.74 -6.88
C ALA A 281 6.25 13.30 -7.37
N SER A 282 5.37 13.09 -8.36
CA SER A 282 5.12 11.76 -8.95
C SER A 282 6.37 11.13 -9.53
N THR A 283 7.27 11.91 -10.14
CA THR A 283 8.54 11.40 -10.66
C THR A 283 9.46 10.90 -9.52
N CYS A 284 9.54 11.61 -8.39
CA CYS A 284 10.32 11.17 -7.23
C CYS A 284 9.74 9.85 -6.65
N LEU A 285 8.42 9.78 -6.49
CA LEU A 285 7.74 8.57 -6.01
C LEU A 285 7.88 7.40 -6.99
N LEU A 286 7.82 7.66 -8.29
CA LEU A 286 8.08 6.67 -9.35
C LEU A 286 9.47 6.06 -9.20
N VAL A 287 10.49 6.90 -9.02
CA VAL A 287 11.88 6.46 -8.83
C VAL A 287 12.02 5.64 -7.54
N ALA A 288 11.37 6.06 -6.45
CA ALA A 288 11.36 5.30 -5.19
C ALA A 288 10.71 3.92 -5.36
N THR A 289 9.52 3.86 -5.99
CA THR A 289 8.80 2.60 -6.20
C THR A 289 9.58 1.67 -7.13
N ALA A 290 10.13 2.18 -8.23
CA ALA A 290 10.99 1.40 -9.12
C ALA A 290 12.26 0.90 -8.40
N GLY A 291 12.88 1.77 -7.59
CA GLY A 291 14.02 1.42 -6.75
C GLY A 291 13.69 0.31 -5.76
N ALA A 292 12.52 0.34 -5.13
CA ALA A 292 12.06 -0.73 -4.25
C ALA A 292 11.93 -2.06 -5.00
N ILE A 293 11.21 -2.08 -6.13
CA ILE A 293 10.97 -3.31 -6.93
C ILE A 293 12.28 -3.95 -7.37
N VAL A 294 13.20 -3.16 -7.92
CA VAL A 294 14.52 -3.68 -8.37
C VAL A 294 15.33 -4.22 -7.18
N SER A 295 15.09 -3.67 -5.99
CA SER A 295 15.84 -4.02 -4.77
C SER A 295 15.36 -5.30 -4.09
N TYR A 296 14.16 -5.81 -4.38
CA TYR A 296 13.62 -7.00 -3.69
C TYR A 296 14.56 -8.21 -3.83
N ILE A 297 15.06 -8.51 -5.03
CA ILE A 297 15.97 -9.65 -5.25
C ILE A 297 17.31 -9.47 -4.52
N PRO A 298 18.07 -8.35 -4.70
CA PRO A 298 19.32 -8.18 -3.96
C PRO A 298 19.12 -8.11 -2.43
N ILE A 299 18.02 -7.56 -1.94
CA ILE A 299 17.70 -7.53 -0.50
C ILE A 299 17.45 -8.94 0.03
N GLY A 300 16.73 -9.80 -0.68
CA GLY A 300 16.58 -11.21 -0.30
C GLY A 300 17.94 -11.92 -0.17
N ASN A 301 18.87 -11.68 -1.11
CA ASN A 301 20.23 -12.21 -1.06
C ASN A 301 21.05 -11.62 0.14
N ILE A 302 20.87 -10.36 0.48
CA ILE A 302 21.50 -9.75 1.65
C ILE A 302 20.94 -10.39 2.93
N ALA A 303 19.62 -10.49 3.06
CA ALA A 303 18.96 -11.07 4.23
C ALA A 303 19.38 -12.53 4.46
N SER A 304 19.56 -13.32 3.40
CA SER A 304 20.04 -14.72 3.52
C SER A 304 21.48 -14.81 4.06
N LYS A 305 22.31 -13.79 3.84
CA LYS A 305 23.71 -13.77 4.29
C LYS A 305 23.89 -13.22 5.72
N ILE A 306 23.23 -12.09 6.01
CA ILE A 306 23.45 -11.35 7.27
C ILE A 306 22.30 -11.48 8.29
N GLY A 307 21.17 -12.08 7.90
CA GLY A 307 19.95 -12.23 8.69
C GLY A 307 18.94 -11.08 8.44
N ARG A 308 17.66 -11.35 8.72
CA ARG A 308 16.56 -10.39 8.52
C ARG A 308 16.67 -9.17 9.43
N LYS A 309 16.96 -9.39 10.73
CA LYS A 309 17.11 -8.30 11.70
C LYS A 309 18.15 -7.27 11.26
N LYS A 310 19.34 -7.71 10.85
CA LYS A 310 20.42 -6.82 10.41
C LYS A 310 20.05 -6.08 9.11
N THR A 311 19.35 -6.76 8.20
CA THR A 311 18.86 -6.16 6.95
C THR A 311 17.82 -5.08 7.22
N ILE A 312 16.87 -5.32 8.11
CA ILE A 312 15.90 -4.31 8.56
C ILE A 312 16.62 -3.12 9.21
N MET A 313 17.56 -3.38 10.14
CA MET A 313 18.31 -2.30 10.81
C MET A 313 19.11 -1.45 9.82
N MET A 314 19.72 -2.05 8.79
CA MET A 314 20.38 -1.34 7.70
C MET A 314 19.38 -0.48 6.91
N GLY A 315 18.21 -1.03 6.59
CA GLY A 315 17.12 -0.31 5.94
C GLY A 315 16.64 0.89 6.76
N ILE A 316 16.43 0.72 8.07
CA ILE A 316 16.02 1.79 8.98
C ILE A 316 17.03 2.95 9.00
N ILE A 317 18.32 2.65 9.14
CA ILE A 317 19.37 3.68 9.15
C ILE A 317 19.37 4.42 7.81
N LEU A 318 19.39 3.68 6.70
CA LEU A 318 19.41 4.29 5.35
C LEU A 318 18.17 5.14 5.12
N LEU A 319 16.97 4.64 5.46
CA LEU A 319 15.72 5.36 5.29
C LEU A 319 15.69 6.67 6.11
N SER A 320 16.14 6.61 7.37
CA SER A 320 16.22 7.78 8.24
C SER A 320 17.20 8.82 7.69
N VAL A 321 18.37 8.38 7.21
CA VAL A 321 19.38 9.27 6.60
C VAL A 321 18.83 9.88 5.32
N MET A 322 18.14 9.13 4.47
CA MET A 322 17.55 9.66 3.23
C MET A 322 16.41 10.63 3.50
N PHE A 323 15.58 10.41 4.51
CA PHE A 323 14.58 11.40 4.89
C PHE A 323 15.23 12.68 5.44
N PHE A 324 16.25 12.55 6.28
CA PHE A 324 17.00 13.75 6.73
C PHE A 324 17.68 14.47 5.57
N MET A 325 18.23 13.73 4.60
CA MET A 325 18.76 14.31 3.37
C MET A 325 17.66 15.01 2.55
N GLY A 326 16.43 14.45 2.50
CA GLY A 326 15.27 15.10 1.89
C GLY A 326 14.98 16.47 2.50
N PHE A 327 15.05 16.60 3.84
CA PHE A 327 14.97 17.89 4.50
C PHE A 327 16.06 18.87 4.02
N ILE A 328 17.30 18.44 3.98
CA ILE A 328 18.43 19.29 3.53
C ILE A 328 18.25 19.72 2.08
N LEU A 329 17.99 18.76 1.19
CA LEU A 329 17.89 19.01 -0.26
C LEU A 329 16.74 19.96 -0.61
N THR A 330 15.57 19.79 0.04
CA THR A 330 14.40 20.66 -0.22
C THR A 330 14.54 22.06 0.37
N ASN A 331 15.48 22.27 1.31
CA ASN A 331 15.82 23.61 1.81
C ASN A 331 16.89 24.30 0.95
N ILE A 332 17.79 23.54 0.31
CA ILE A 332 18.86 24.08 -0.54
C ILE A 332 18.32 24.34 -1.96
N PHE A 333 17.60 23.38 -2.51
CA PHE A 333 17.13 23.44 -3.90
C PHE A 333 15.64 23.78 -3.96
N LYS A 334 15.30 24.75 -4.79
CA LYS A 334 13.90 25.13 -5.05
C LYS A 334 13.23 24.22 -6.09
N THR A 335 14.01 23.43 -6.82
CA THR A 335 13.51 22.53 -7.87
C THR A 335 14.02 21.11 -7.64
N ILE A 336 13.20 20.14 -8.02
CA ILE A 336 13.59 18.73 -8.00
C ILE A 336 14.74 18.53 -9.00
N ASN A 337 15.77 17.82 -8.57
CA ASN A 337 17.00 17.62 -9.33
C ASN A 337 17.47 16.15 -9.24
N PHE A 338 18.53 15.81 -9.97
CA PHE A 338 19.07 14.46 -10.05
C PHE A 338 19.45 13.87 -8.67
N ILE A 339 19.98 14.69 -7.75
CA ILE A 339 20.37 14.23 -6.40
C ILE A 339 19.14 13.77 -5.62
N MET A 340 18.00 14.47 -5.77
CA MET A 340 16.74 14.04 -5.16
C MET A 340 16.25 12.72 -5.74
N TYR A 341 16.36 12.49 -7.06
CA TYR A 341 16.01 11.19 -7.65
C TYR A 341 16.87 10.06 -7.10
N VAL A 342 18.18 10.27 -6.97
CA VAL A 342 19.07 9.28 -6.33
C VAL A 342 18.68 9.02 -4.89
N SER A 343 18.34 10.07 -4.13
CA SER A 343 17.88 9.93 -2.74
C SER A 343 16.58 9.13 -2.66
N PHE A 344 15.62 9.36 -3.55
CA PHE A 344 14.37 8.61 -3.61
C PHE A 344 14.56 7.16 -4.06
N ALA A 345 15.51 6.88 -4.97
CA ALA A 345 15.89 5.51 -5.31
C ALA A 345 16.42 4.75 -4.07
N LEU A 346 17.23 5.42 -3.25
CA LEU A 346 17.74 4.87 -1.98
C LEU A 346 16.64 4.73 -0.91
N VAL A 347 15.65 5.62 -0.88
CA VAL A 347 14.43 5.44 -0.06
C VAL A 347 13.73 4.17 -0.46
N GLY A 348 13.54 3.91 -1.75
CA GLY A 348 12.94 2.66 -2.25
C GLY A 348 13.72 1.42 -1.83
N PHE A 349 15.06 1.45 -2.00
CA PHE A 349 15.94 0.36 -1.55
C PHE A 349 15.81 0.11 -0.03
N ALA A 350 15.84 1.18 0.77
CA ALA A 350 15.72 1.11 2.22
C ALA A 350 14.36 0.56 2.66
N TRP A 351 13.28 0.99 2.01
CA TRP A 351 11.94 0.48 2.25
C TRP A 351 11.83 -1.00 1.90
N ALA A 352 12.36 -1.44 0.76
CA ALA A 352 12.40 -2.85 0.41
C ALA A 352 13.12 -3.70 1.46
N ALA A 353 14.25 -3.20 2.02
CA ALA A 353 15.00 -3.90 3.07
C ALA A 353 14.17 -4.11 4.36
N ILE A 354 13.29 -3.17 4.69
CA ILE A 354 12.38 -3.25 5.84
C ILE A 354 11.20 -4.16 5.51
N ASN A 355 10.47 -3.84 4.43
CA ASN A 355 9.18 -4.42 4.09
C ASN A 355 9.26 -5.95 3.87
N VAL A 356 10.17 -6.41 3.00
CA VAL A 356 10.32 -7.85 2.68
C VAL A 356 10.65 -8.73 3.89
N ASN A 357 11.30 -8.17 4.91
CA ASN A 357 11.79 -8.93 6.05
C ASN A 357 10.89 -8.85 7.30
N SER A 358 9.99 -7.87 7.34
CA SER A 358 9.24 -7.55 8.56
C SER A 358 8.13 -8.54 8.90
N LEU A 359 7.24 -8.85 7.96
CA LEU A 359 6.17 -9.83 8.17
C LEU A 359 6.72 -11.24 8.42
N PRO A 360 7.66 -11.77 7.60
CA PRO A 360 8.27 -13.07 7.88
C PRO A 360 8.89 -13.15 9.28
N MET A 361 9.54 -12.07 9.75
CA MET A 361 10.15 -12.04 11.09
C MET A 361 9.11 -12.12 12.20
N VAL A 362 7.91 -11.56 12.03
CA VAL A 362 6.80 -11.70 12.98
C VAL A 362 6.25 -13.13 12.97
N VAL A 363 6.05 -13.70 11.78
CA VAL A 363 5.49 -15.05 11.61
C VAL A 363 6.46 -16.12 12.12
N GLU A 364 7.77 -15.93 12.03
CA GLU A 364 8.77 -16.86 12.57
C GLU A 364 8.76 -16.96 14.11
N MET A 365 8.14 -16.01 14.81
CA MET A 365 7.97 -16.07 16.27
C MET A 365 6.77 -16.93 16.69
N CYS A 366 5.89 -17.33 15.76
CA CYS A 366 4.74 -18.17 16.06
C CYS A 366 5.10 -19.66 15.98
N LYS A 367 4.25 -20.49 16.59
CA LYS A 367 4.27 -21.94 16.45
C LYS A 367 3.09 -22.38 15.57
N GLY A 368 3.39 -23.19 14.52
CA GLY A 368 2.43 -23.96 13.73
C GLY A 368 1.13 -23.23 13.33
N SER A 369 0.04 -23.47 14.04
CA SER A 369 -1.31 -22.99 13.71
C SER A 369 -1.56 -21.48 13.91
N ASP A 370 -0.66 -20.76 14.59
CA ASP A 370 -0.87 -19.34 14.98
C ASP A 370 -0.43 -18.32 13.91
N VAL A 371 -0.01 -18.75 12.72
CA VAL A 371 0.45 -17.87 11.62
C VAL A 371 -0.56 -16.75 11.31
N GLY A 372 -1.85 -17.08 11.19
CA GLY A 372 -2.91 -16.10 10.93
C GLY A 372 -3.04 -15.04 12.03
N LYS A 373 -2.89 -15.42 13.29
CA LYS A 373 -2.95 -14.52 14.44
C LYS A 373 -1.77 -13.54 14.46
N PHE A 374 -0.55 -14.03 14.17
CA PHE A 374 0.65 -13.21 14.13
C PHE A 374 0.66 -12.26 12.92
N THR A 375 0.18 -12.73 11.77
CA THR A 375 -0.11 -11.88 10.61
C THR A 375 -1.11 -10.79 10.97
N GLY A 376 -2.18 -11.13 11.73
CA GLY A 376 -3.14 -10.16 12.25
C GLY A 376 -2.50 -9.10 13.16
N TYR A 377 -1.55 -9.47 14.03
CA TYR A 377 -0.81 -8.52 14.86
C TYR A 377 0.02 -7.55 14.03
N TYR A 378 0.70 -8.06 12.99
CA TYR A 378 1.45 -7.25 12.04
C TYR A 378 0.56 -6.19 11.38
N TYR A 379 -0.55 -6.61 10.76
CA TYR A 379 -1.47 -5.70 10.10
C TYR A 379 -2.15 -4.73 11.08
N THR A 380 -2.44 -5.15 12.30
CA THR A 380 -2.97 -4.24 13.33
C THR A 380 -1.98 -3.13 13.65
N ALA A 381 -0.69 -3.45 13.80
CA ALA A 381 0.35 -2.45 14.08
C ALA A 381 0.56 -1.50 12.90
N SER A 382 0.64 -2.01 11.67
CA SER A 382 0.81 -1.19 10.47
C SER A 382 -0.40 -0.30 10.19
N MET A 383 -1.62 -0.84 10.27
CA MET A 383 -2.86 -0.06 10.05
C MET A 383 -3.08 0.99 11.13
N ALA A 384 -2.78 0.70 12.41
CA ALA A 384 -2.84 1.70 13.46
C ALA A 384 -1.89 2.88 13.17
N ALA A 385 -0.69 2.60 12.69
CA ALA A 385 0.25 3.61 12.25
C ALA A 385 -0.30 4.42 11.06
N GLN A 386 -0.90 3.76 10.07
CA GLN A 386 -1.48 4.41 8.89
C GLN A 386 -2.66 5.32 9.23
N ILE A 387 -3.46 4.98 10.24
CA ILE A 387 -4.55 5.85 10.74
C ILE A 387 -3.99 7.09 11.45
N VAL A 388 -2.99 6.91 12.30
CA VAL A 388 -2.46 8.01 13.12
C VAL A 388 -1.61 8.97 12.29
N THR A 389 -0.86 8.47 11.32
CA THR A 389 0.15 9.23 10.57
C THR A 389 -0.40 10.44 9.82
N PRO A 390 -1.46 10.35 8.98
CA PRO A 390 -1.96 11.51 8.25
C PRO A 390 -2.37 12.65 9.18
N ILE A 391 -3.00 12.32 10.31
CA ILE A 391 -3.47 13.28 11.29
C ILE A 391 -2.29 13.89 12.03
N LEU A 392 -1.37 13.08 12.54
CA LEU A 392 -0.23 13.53 13.34
C LEU A 392 0.74 14.37 12.50
N ALA A 393 1.12 13.88 11.33
CA ALA A 393 2.00 14.61 10.41
C ALA A 393 1.34 15.91 9.93
N GLY A 394 0.06 15.88 9.53
CA GLY A 394 -0.70 17.05 9.14
C GLY A 394 -0.79 18.08 10.26
N THR A 395 -1.07 17.65 11.48
CA THR A 395 -1.12 18.55 12.64
C THR A 395 0.23 19.21 12.93
N LEU A 396 1.32 18.45 12.87
CA LEU A 396 2.67 19.01 13.07
C LEU A 396 3.08 19.96 11.95
N MET A 397 2.73 19.66 10.70
CA MET A 397 2.95 20.57 9.57
C MET A 397 2.19 21.88 9.74
N ARG A 398 0.94 21.84 10.23
CA ARG A 398 0.14 23.02 10.52
C ARG A 398 0.72 23.87 11.67
N LEU A 399 1.09 23.22 12.79
CA LEU A 399 1.50 23.91 14.01
C LEU A 399 2.92 24.48 13.93
N ILE A 400 3.82 23.81 13.20
CA ILE A 400 5.24 24.15 13.13
C ILE A 400 5.58 24.71 11.74
N SER A 401 5.60 23.85 10.73
CA SER A 401 5.87 24.18 9.33
C SER A 401 5.78 22.89 8.48
N TYR A 402 5.47 23.02 7.19
CA TYR A 402 5.60 21.92 6.24
C TYR A 402 6.97 21.25 6.26
N LYS A 403 8.03 22.01 6.51
CA LYS A 403 9.42 21.51 6.57
C LYS A 403 9.66 20.43 7.64
N ILE A 404 8.77 20.32 8.64
CA ILE A 404 8.85 19.29 9.68
C ILE A 404 8.65 17.87 9.13
N LEU A 405 7.99 17.70 7.98
CA LEU A 405 7.63 16.41 7.42
C LEU A 405 8.80 15.42 7.37
N PHE A 406 9.90 15.82 6.76
CA PHE A 406 11.06 14.95 6.63
C PHE A 406 11.80 14.72 7.96
N ILE A 407 11.83 15.72 8.85
CA ILE A 407 12.39 15.56 10.21
C ILE A 407 11.54 14.60 11.02
N TYR A 408 10.22 14.77 10.99
CA TYR A 408 9.25 13.87 11.58
C TYR A 408 9.48 12.42 11.11
N SER A 409 9.54 12.22 9.81
CA SER A 409 9.71 10.89 9.22
C SER A 409 11.06 10.27 9.59
N ALA A 410 12.15 11.02 9.51
CA ALA A 410 13.48 10.58 9.92
C ALA A 410 13.51 10.19 11.40
N PHE A 411 12.87 10.99 12.28
CA PHE A 411 12.81 10.75 13.70
C PHE A 411 12.08 9.44 14.04
N PHE A 412 10.86 9.24 13.53
CA PHE A 412 10.09 8.03 13.82
C PHE A 412 10.75 6.77 13.26
N VAL A 413 11.31 6.84 12.05
CA VAL A 413 12.09 5.74 11.48
C VAL A 413 13.32 5.45 12.34
N LEU A 414 14.06 6.46 12.80
CA LEU A 414 15.22 6.26 13.67
C LEU A 414 14.84 5.68 15.03
N MET A 415 13.71 6.10 15.61
CA MET A 415 13.19 5.51 16.85
C MET A 415 12.90 4.01 16.72
N SER A 416 12.48 3.56 15.53
CA SER A 416 12.30 2.13 15.27
C SER A 416 13.63 1.34 15.34
N PHE A 417 14.77 1.96 15.11
CA PHE A 417 16.09 1.35 15.33
C PHE A 417 16.29 0.97 16.79
N VAL A 418 15.93 1.87 17.70
CA VAL A 418 16.08 1.65 19.14
C VAL A 418 15.23 0.47 19.60
N THR A 419 13.96 0.41 19.18
CA THR A 419 13.07 -0.71 19.52
C THR A 419 13.55 -2.00 18.87
N MET A 420 14.04 -1.95 17.62
CA MET A 420 14.55 -3.12 16.90
C MET A 420 15.79 -3.73 17.54
N THR A 421 16.64 -2.96 18.23
CA THR A 421 17.79 -3.50 18.98
C THR A 421 17.35 -4.49 20.07
N GLN A 422 16.16 -4.29 20.65
CA GLN A 422 15.62 -5.13 21.73
C GLN A 422 14.99 -6.44 21.23
N VAL A 423 14.76 -6.59 19.93
CA VAL A 423 14.22 -7.81 19.33
C VAL A 423 15.31 -8.88 19.30
N LYS A 424 15.04 -10.04 19.91
CA LYS A 424 16.01 -11.16 20.03
C LYS A 424 15.58 -12.43 19.27
N HIS A 425 14.31 -12.49 18.82
CA HIS A 425 13.72 -13.66 18.17
C HIS A 425 13.20 -13.32 16.76
N GLY A 426 12.89 -14.33 15.96
CA GLY A 426 12.34 -14.15 14.60
C GLY A 426 13.41 -13.89 13.54
N ASP A 427 14.69 -14.12 13.83
CA ASP A 427 15.81 -13.93 12.87
C ASP A 427 16.41 -15.29 12.48
N GLN A 428 15.61 -16.16 11.87
CA GLN A 428 16.09 -17.44 11.36
C GLN A 428 16.87 -17.27 10.06
N LYS A 429 17.77 -18.22 9.76
CA LYS A 429 18.49 -18.22 8.48
C LYS A 429 17.49 -18.40 7.32
N VAL A 430 17.51 -17.46 6.40
CA VAL A 430 16.63 -17.39 5.25
C VAL A 430 17.35 -18.00 4.04
N GLU A 431 16.66 -18.84 3.29
CA GLU A 431 17.08 -19.16 1.92
C GLU A 431 16.66 -18.03 0.98
N ALA A 432 17.59 -17.58 0.13
CA ALA A 432 17.31 -16.52 -0.82
C ALA A 432 16.25 -16.97 -1.84
N LYS A 433 15.09 -16.31 -1.85
CA LYS A 433 14.06 -16.50 -2.88
C LYS A 433 14.57 -16.04 -4.24
N LYS A 434 14.29 -16.78 -5.30
CA LYS A 434 14.80 -16.51 -6.65
C LYS A 434 13.69 -16.04 -7.59
N GLY A 435 14.03 -15.09 -8.49
CA GLY A 435 13.10 -14.61 -9.51
C GLY A 435 11.85 -14.00 -8.93
N LEU A 436 10.67 -14.39 -9.41
CA LEU A 436 9.38 -13.86 -8.99
C LEU A 436 9.02 -14.17 -7.53
N GLU A 437 9.58 -15.23 -6.93
CA GLU A 437 9.30 -15.57 -5.53
C GLU A 437 9.79 -14.49 -4.54
N ALA A 438 10.74 -13.64 -4.97
CA ALA A 438 11.23 -12.52 -4.16
C ALA A 438 10.14 -11.47 -3.84
N PHE A 439 9.04 -11.46 -4.59
CA PHE A 439 7.92 -10.52 -4.40
C PHE A 439 6.78 -11.09 -3.54
N GLU A 440 6.92 -12.30 -3.00
CA GLU A 440 5.89 -12.97 -2.20
C GLU A 440 5.58 -12.20 -0.91
N ASP A 441 6.61 -11.68 -0.26
CA ASP A 441 6.52 -10.99 1.03
C ASP A 441 6.35 -9.45 0.85
N MET A 442 6.08 -9.00 -0.38
CA MET A 442 5.81 -7.59 -0.64
C MET A 442 4.43 -7.22 -0.12
N GLU A 443 4.34 -6.15 0.64
CA GLU A 443 3.07 -5.57 1.09
C GLU A 443 2.63 -4.43 0.18
N ASP A 444 1.33 -4.39 -0.07
CA ASP A 444 0.63 -3.30 -0.78
C ASP A 444 0.36 -2.12 0.14
#